data_40c5171aeccf6aa934d5ee5dd2ad1410
#
_entry.id   40c5171aeccf6aa934d5ee5dd2ad1410
#
_cell.length_a   1.000
_cell.length_b   1.000
_cell.length_c   1.000
_cell.angle_alpha   90.00
_cell.angle_beta   90.00
_cell.angle_gamma   90.00
#
_symmetry.space_group_name_H-M   'P 1'
#
loop_
_entity.id
_entity.type
_entity.pdbx_description
1 polymer ?
#
loop_
_entity_poly.entity_id
_entity_poly.type
_entity_poly.pdbx_seq_one_letter_code
_entity_poly.pdbx_strand_id
1 'polypeptide(L)'
;KALIAELIGGEVARVLGFRVPELVFLNLDEAFGRSEGDEEIQDLLQGSRGLNMGLHFLSGALPFDPVVTEVDEKLASQVVWLDALLTNVDRTVKNTNMLMWHKELWLIDHGASLFFHHSWVNWHKHALSSFTQVKDHALLPLAGKLDEVDAEFRKLLTSEKIREIVDLIPDSWIEWRDKDETP
;
A
#
# COMPACT_ATOMS: atom_id res chain seq x y z
N LYS A 1 5.53 10.91 -1.15
CA LYS A 1 5.53 9.94 -0.01
C LYS A 1 4.52 8.83 -0.27
N ALA A 2 3.23 9.14 -0.57
CA ALA A 2 2.20 8.12 -0.83
C ALA A 2 2.56 7.18 -1.99
N LEU A 3 3.09 7.69 -3.11
CA LEU A 3 3.53 6.87 -4.24
C LEU A 3 4.62 5.85 -3.85
N ILE A 4 5.56 6.25 -2.99
CA ILE A 4 6.61 5.35 -2.48
C ILE A 4 6.01 4.27 -1.58
N ALA A 5 5.09 4.65 -0.70
CA ALA A 5 4.40 3.71 0.18
C ALA A 5 3.55 2.70 -0.61
N GLU A 6 2.84 3.17 -1.64
CA GLU A 6 2.06 2.33 -2.56
C GLU A 6 2.96 1.35 -3.31
N LEU A 7 4.07 1.82 -3.88
CA LEU A 7 5.03 0.96 -4.59
C LEU A 7 5.61 -0.11 -3.66
N ILE A 8 6.15 0.30 -2.52
CA ILE A 8 6.76 -0.64 -1.56
C ILE A 8 5.71 -1.62 -1.04
N GLY A 9 4.54 -1.14 -0.63
CA GLY A 9 3.46 -1.97 -0.09
C GLY A 9 2.95 -2.99 -1.11
N GLY A 10 2.70 -2.54 -2.34
CA GLY A 10 2.26 -3.41 -3.43
C GLY A 10 3.28 -4.47 -3.80
N GLU A 11 4.58 -4.12 -3.90
CA GLU A 11 5.62 -5.08 -4.27
C GLU A 11 5.96 -6.05 -3.12
N VAL A 12 5.94 -5.59 -1.86
CA VAL A 12 6.04 -6.51 -0.71
C VAL A 12 4.88 -7.50 -0.70
N ALA A 13 3.65 -7.03 -0.91
CA ALA A 13 2.50 -7.91 -1.02
C ALA A 13 2.66 -8.94 -2.15
N ARG A 14 3.16 -8.51 -3.31
CA ARG A 14 3.41 -9.40 -4.46
C ARG A 14 4.46 -10.47 -4.16
N VAL A 15 5.56 -10.11 -3.51
CA VAL A 15 6.62 -11.06 -3.09
C VAL A 15 6.06 -12.10 -2.12
N LEU A 16 5.13 -11.71 -1.26
CA LEU A 16 4.46 -12.60 -0.31
C LEU A 16 3.32 -13.44 -0.93
N GLY A 17 3.07 -13.27 -2.22
CA GLY A 17 2.10 -14.06 -2.98
C GLY A 17 0.68 -13.53 -3.00
N PHE A 18 0.44 -12.31 -2.55
CA PHE A 18 -0.88 -11.68 -2.65
C PHE A 18 -1.22 -11.27 -4.09
N ARG A 19 -2.51 -11.22 -4.37
CA ARG A 19 -3.05 -10.60 -5.57
C ARG A 19 -3.04 -9.09 -5.39
N VAL A 20 -2.27 -8.41 -6.23
CA VAL A 20 -2.18 -6.95 -6.29
C VAL A 20 -2.29 -6.54 -7.76
N PRO A 21 -3.06 -5.52 -8.13
CA PRO A 21 -3.10 -5.04 -9.50
C PRO A 21 -1.70 -4.73 -10.03
N GLU A 22 -1.50 -4.90 -11.32
CA GLU A 22 -0.23 -4.53 -11.95
C GLU A 22 0.04 -3.04 -11.74
N LEU A 23 1.25 -2.74 -11.28
CA LEU A 23 1.74 -1.38 -11.09
C LEU A 23 2.52 -0.96 -12.33
N VAL A 24 2.25 0.23 -12.86
CA VAL A 24 2.95 0.78 -14.01
C VAL A 24 3.39 2.21 -13.73
N PHE A 25 4.59 2.57 -14.17
CA PHE A 25 5.02 3.95 -14.16
C PHE A 25 4.42 4.68 -15.36
N LEU A 26 3.90 5.87 -15.14
CA LEU A 26 3.36 6.73 -16.17
C LEU A 26 3.78 8.18 -15.95
N ASN A 27 3.99 8.90 -17.04
CA ASN A 27 4.30 10.33 -16.95
C ASN A 27 3.05 11.14 -17.28
N LEU A 28 2.57 11.91 -16.32
CA LEU A 28 1.43 12.79 -16.51
C LEU A 28 1.92 14.11 -17.15
N ASP A 29 1.51 14.31 -18.41
CA ASP A 29 1.79 15.53 -19.17
C ASP A 29 0.94 16.70 -18.65
N GLU A 30 1.45 17.92 -18.83
CA GLU A 30 0.74 19.15 -18.45
C GLU A 30 -0.63 19.30 -19.14
N ALA A 31 -0.78 18.72 -20.32
CA ALA A 31 -2.03 18.77 -21.07
C ALA A 31 -3.11 17.85 -20.48
N PHE A 32 -2.69 16.87 -19.65
CA PHE A 32 -3.61 15.94 -19.00
C PHE A 32 -4.45 16.72 -17.99
N GLY A 33 -5.74 16.65 -18.11
CA GLY A 33 -6.68 17.37 -17.23
C GLY A 33 -7.12 18.74 -17.73
N ARG A 34 -6.58 19.29 -18.86
CA ARG A 34 -7.07 20.56 -19.41
C ARG A 34 -8.53 20.51 -19.85
N SER A 35 -9.04 19.32 -20.16
CA SER A 35 -10.43 19.09 -20.54
C SER A 35 -11.31 18.65 -19.35
N GLU A 36 -10.74 18.54 -18.16
CA GLU A 36 -11.50 18.22 -16.95
C GLU A 36 -12.33 19.43 -16.54
N GLY A 37 -13.63 19.21 -16.33
CA GLY A 37 -14.57 20.27 -15.99
C GLY A 37 -14.70 20.54 -14.50
N ASP A 38 -14.20 19.64 -13.65
CA ASP A 38 -14.18 19.78 -12.21
C ASP A 38 -12.86 20.44 -11.78
N GLU A 39 -12.93 21.61 -11.15
CA GLU A 39 -11.78 22.41 -10.75
C GLU A 39 -10.90 21.66 -9.72
N GLU A 40 -11.52 20.91 -8.80
CA GLU A 40 -10.80 20.17 -7.77
C GLU A 40 -9.98 19.01 -8.39
N ILE A 41 -10.58 18.28 -9.33
CA ILE A 41 -9.88 17.22 -10.09
C ILE A 41 -8.79 17.83 -10.97
N GLN A 42 -9.04 19.00 -11.58
CA GLN A 42 -8.06 19.69 -12.40
C GLN A 42 -6.83 20.10 -11.57
N ASP A 43 -7.03 20.63 -10.37
CA ASP A 43 -5.95 21.01 -9.46
C ASP A 43 -5.14 19.80 -9.01
N LEU A 44 -5.80 18.68 -8.70
CA LEU A 44 -5.13 17.41 -8.36
C LEU A 44 -4.27 16.91 -9.53
N LEU A 45 -4.79 16.93 -10.76
CA LEU A 45 -4.05 16.51 -11.94
C LEU A 45 -2.87 17.43 -12.23
N GLN A 46 -3.02 18.74 -12.03
CA GLN A 46 -1.93 19.70 -12.16
C GLN A 46 -0.85 19.50 -11.10
N GLY A 47 -1.23 19.21 -9.86
CA GLY A 47 -0.31 18.89 -8.77
C GLY A 47 0.41 17.55 -8.95
N SER A 48 -0.13 16.66 -9.80
CA SER A 48 0.39 15.31 -10.04
C SER A 48 1.24 15.21 -11.31
N ARG A 49 1.75 16.30 -11.85
CA ARG A 49 2.59 16.29 -13.08
C ARG A 49 3.88 15.53 -12.87
N GLY A 50 4.36 14.90 -13.95
CA GLY A 50 5.60 14.15 -13.97
C GLY A 50 5.39 12.66 -13.75
N LEU A 51 6.40 11.98 -13.23
CA LEU A 51 6.37 10.54 -13.05
C LEU A 51 5.44 10.14 -11.91
N ASN A 52 4.44 9.35 -12.25
CA ASN A 52 3.44 8.81 -11.35
C ASN A 52 3.37 7.30 -11.48
N MET A 53 2.46 6.70 -10.72
CA MET A 53 2.15 5.28 -10.78
C MET A 53 0.66 5.09 -11.06
N GLY A 54 0.36 4.16 -11.95
CA GLY A 54 -0.97 3.68 -12.22
C GLY A 54 -1.13 2.24 -11.78
N LEU A 55 -2.37 1.87 -11.45
CA LEU A 55 -2.74 0.49 -11.19
C LEU A 55 -3.65 -0.02 -12.31
N HIS A 56 -3.45 -1.29 -12.70
CA HIS A 56 -4.34 -1.93 -13.64
C HIS A 56 -5.78 -1.95 -13.08
N PHE A 57 -6.71 -1.38 -13.84
CA PHE A 57 -8.11 -1.34 -13.43
C PHE A 57 -8.75 -2.72 -13.52
N LEU A 58 -9.22 -3.24 -12.41
CA LEU A 58 -9.87 -4.54 -12.31
C LEU A 58 -11.35 -4.42 -12.68
N SER A 59 -11.65 -4.54 -13.96
CA SER A 59 -13.03 -4.38 -14.47
C SER A 59 -13.97 -5.42 -13.88
N GLY A 60 -15.07 -4.96 -13.27
CA GLY A 60 -16.06 -5.81 -12.62
C GLY A 60 -15.66 -6.32 -11.23
N ALA A 61 -14.56 -5.84 -10.66
CA ALA A 61 -14.24 -6.10 -9.26
C ALA A 61 -15.27 -5.43 -8.33
N LEU A 62 -15.56 -6.08 -7.22
CA LEU A 62 -16.46 -5.57 -6.18
C LEU A 62 -15.67 -5.24 -4.92
N PRO A 63 -16.04 -4.19 -4.18
CA PRO A 63 -15.46 -3.94 -2.87
C PRO A 63 -15.62 -5.17 -1.96
N PHE A 64 -14.56 -5.50 -1.23
CA PHE A 64 -14.62 -6.54 -0.21
C PHE A 64 -15.47 -6.07 0.97
N ASP A 65 -16.44 -6.90 1.34
CA ASP A 65 -17.27 -6.69 2.53
C ASP A 65 -17.05 -7.86 3.51
N PRO A 66 -16.47 -7.62 4.70
CA PRO A 66 -16.19 -8.67 5.67
C PRO A 66 -17.46 -9.31 6.27
N VAL A 67 -18.63 -8.71 6.08
CA VAL A 67 -19.91 -9.26 6.58
C VAL A 67 -20.43 -10.36 5.68
N VAL A 68 -20.20 -10.25 4.36
CA VAL A 68 -20.78 -11.18 3.37
C VAL A 68 -19.73 -12.05 2.67
N THR A 69 -18.46 -11.70 2.79
CA THR A 69 -17.36 -12.44 2.15
C THR A 69 -16.60 -13.26 3.20
N GLU A 70 -16.64 -14.57 3.05
CA GLU A 70 -15.82 -15.45 3.89
C GLU A 70 -14.34 -15.38 3.48
N VAL A 71 -13.49 -15.21 4.47
CA VAL A 71 -12.03 -15.26 4.34
C VAL A 71 -11.51 -16.32 5.29
N ASP A 72 -10.68 -17.23 4.79
CA ASP A 72 -10.09 -18.22 5.65
C ASP A 72 -9.09 -17.61 6.65
N GLU A 73 -8.89 -18.29 7.76
CA GLU A 73 -8.10 -17.83 8.90
C GLU A 73 -6.63 -17.57 8.52
N LYS A 74 -6.07 -18.36 7.59
CA LYS A 74 -4.70 -18.18 7.14
C LYS A 74 -4.56 -16.93 6.28
N LEU A 75 -5.45 -16.74 5.31
CA LEU A 75 -5.45 -15.54 4.45
C LEU A 75 -5.67 -14.27 5.28
N ALA A 76 -6.60 -14.30 6.24
CA ALA A 76 -6.81 -13.18 7.17
C ALA A 76 -5.53 -12.85 7.94
N SER A 77 -4.85 -13.87 8.48
CA SER A 77 -3.58 -13.72 9.21
C SER A 77 -2.46 -13.18 8.31
N GLN A 78 -2.41 -13.61 7.06
CA GLN A 78 -1.44 -13.13 6.08
C GLN A 78 -1.61 -11.62 5.81
N VAL A 79 -2.84 -11.15 5.58
CA VAL A 79 -3.12 -9.72 5.33
C VAL A 79 -2.80 -8.89 6.58
N VAL A 80 -3.22 -9.33 7.76
CA VAL A 80 -2.93 -8.64 9.03
C VAL A 80 -1.42 -8.57 9.28
N TRP A 81 -0.68 -9.65 9.01
CA TRP A 81 0.77 -9.65 9.16
C TRP A 81 1.46 -8.66 8.21
N LEU A 82 1.02 -8.62 6.93
CA LEU A 82 1.53 -7.68 5.93
C LEU A 82 1.33 -6.24 6.39
N ASP A 83 0.09 -5.89 6.77
CA ASP A 83 -0.24 -4.53 7.16
C ASP A 83 0.41 -4.11 8.49
N ALA A 84 0.62 -5.05 9.40
CA ALA A 84 1.39 -4.81 10.62
C ALA A 84 2.88 -4.53 10.32
N LEU A 85 3.48 -5.28 9.38
CA LEU A 85 4.85 -5.05 8.94
C LEU A 85 5.00 -3.68 8.27
N LEU A 86 4.07 -3.35 7.38
CA LEU A 86 4.08 -2.10 6.62
C LEU A 86 3.55 -0.91 7.43
N THR A 87 3.06 -1.12 8.63
CA THR A 87 2.38 -0.10 9.45
C THR A 87 1.24 0.60 8.66
N ASN A 88 0.46 -0.16 7.90
CA ASN A 88 -0.68 0.34 7.14
C ASN A 88 -1.86 0.63 8.08
N VAL A 89 -2.21 1.90 8.23
CA VAL A 89 -3.26 2.35 9.16
C VAL A 89 -4.66 2.34 8.56
N ASP A 90 -4.78 2.15 7.25
CA ASP A 90 -6.02 2.44 6.52
C ASP A 90 -6.87 1.21 6.18
N ARG A 91 -6.37 -0.02 6.38
CA ARG A 91 -7.15 -1.25 6.11
C ARG A 91 -8.09 -1.58 7.27
N THR A 92 -9.13 -0.77 7.42
CA THR A 92 -10.11 -0.86 8.51
C THR A 92 -11.46 -1.41 8.03
N VAL A 93 -12.38 -1.70 8.95
CA VAL A 93 -13.75 -2.13 8.60
C VAL A 93 -14.49 -1.09 7.74
N LYS A 94 -14.17 0.20 7.91
CA LYS A 94 -14.81 1.30 7.15
C LYS A 94 -14.18 1.50 5.78
N ASN A 95 -12.91 1.18 5.64
CA ASN A 95 -12.14 1.29 4.42
C ASN A 95 -11.27 0.03 4.29
N THR A 96 -11.81 -0.99 3.63
CA THR A 96 -11.13 -2.29 3.60
C THR A 96 -9.93 -2.33 2.67
N ASN A 97 -9.88 -1.44 1.66
CA ASN A 97 -8.82 -1.40 0.64
C ASN A 97 -8.53 -2.80 0.04
N MET A 98 -9.60 -3.55 -0.17
CA MET A 98 -9.59 -4.89 -0.76
C MET A 98 -10.73 -5.02 -1.76
N LEU A 99 -10.50 -5.78 -2.82
CA LEU A 99 -11.49 -6.09 -3.84
C LEU A 99 -11.66 -7.60 -3.98
N MET A 100 -12.88 -8.00 -4.35
CA MET A 100 -13.16 -9.35 -4.82
C MET A 100 -13.22 -9.34 -6.35
N TRP A 101 -12.27 -10.02 -6.99
CA TRP A 101 -12.23 -10.16 -8.44
C TRP A 101 -11.98 -11.61 -8.84
N HIS A 102 -12.82 -12.15 -9.71
CA HIS A 102 -12.80 -13.57 -10.08
C HIS A 102 -12.80 -14.54 -8.89
N LYS A 103 -13.54 -14.21 -7.83
CA LYS A 103 -13.62 -14.94 -6.55
C LYS A 103 -12.33 -14.97 -5.74
N GLU A 104 -11.36 -14.14 -6.07
CA GLU A 104 -10.10 -14.00 -5.34
C GLU A 104 -10.04 -12.63 -4.66
N LEU A 105 -9.37 -12.58 -3.50
CA LEU A 105 -9.13 -11.34 -2.76
C LEU A 105 -7.92 -10.61 -3.37
N TRP A 106 -8.12 -9.35 -3.70
CA TRP A 106 -7.10 -8.45 -4.23
C TRP A 106 -6.86 -7.32 -3.26
N LEU A 107 -5.60 -7.05 -2.95
CA LEU A 107 -5.21 -5.93 -2.10
C LEU A 107 -4.94 -4.71 -2.98
N ILE A 108 -5.44 -3.56 -2.53
CA ILE A 108 -5.25 -2.27 -3.19
C ILE A 108 -4.93 -1.20 -2.16
N ASP A 109 -4.48 -0.04 -2.62
CA ASP A 109 -4.27 1.16 -1.83
C ASP A 109 -3.37 0.94 -0.60
N HIS A 110 -2.07 0.78 -0.87
CA HIS A 110 -1.03 0.66 0.15
C HIS A 110 -0.42 2.02 0.51
N GLY A 111 -0.97 3.12 -0.02
CA GLY A 111 -0.42 4.47 0.13
C GLY A 111 -0.36 4.98 1.57
N ALA A 112 -1.16 4.42 2.48
CA ALA A 112 -1.12 4.69 3.92
C ALA A 112 -0.09 3.84 4.70
N SER A 113 0.69 3.02 4.00
CA SER A 113 1.78 2.23 4.59
C SER A 113 2.96 3.10 4.99
N LEU A 114 3.86 2.53 5.82
CA LEU A 114 5.05 3.23 6.32
C LEU A 114 4.68 4.53 7.05
N PHE A 115 3.64 4.46 7.86
CA PHE A 115 3.04 5.64 8.53
C PHE A 115 4.05 6.56 9.21
N PHE A 116 5.18 6.04 9.65
CA PHE A 116 6.28 6.82 10.26
C PHE A 116 6.87 7.88 9.30
N HIS A 117 6.68 7.78 7.99
CA HIS A 117 7.19 8.73 7.02
C HIS A 117 6.48 10.10 7.05
N HIS A 118 5.34 10.22 7.72
CA HIS A 118 4.66 11.50 7.92
C HIS A 118 5.46 12.43 8.85
N SER A 119 6.30 11.88 9.72
CA SER A 119 7.20 12.66 10.57
C SER A 119 8.57 11.98 10.63
N TRP A 120 9.57 12.62 10.04
CA TRP A 120 10.96 12.13 10.09
C TRP A 120 11.62 12.35 11.46
N VAL A 121 10.98 13.11 12.35
CA VAL A 121 11.45 13.27 13.73
C VAL A 121 11.35 11.91 14.44
N ASN A 122 12.50 11.38 14.87
CA ASN A 122 12.59 10.07 15.53
C ASN A 122 12.11 8.86 14.68
N TRP A 123 12.18 8.93 13.36
CA TRP A 123 11.71 7.87 12.46
C TRP A 123 12.30 6.49 12.82
N HIS A 124 13.57 6.39 13.23
CA HIS A 124 14.18 5.15 13.69
C HIS A 124 13.41 4.50 14.85
N LYS A 125 12.98 5.32 15.82
CA LYS A 125 12.20 4.85 16.96
C LYS A 125 10.82 4.40 16.50
N HIS A 126 10.19 5.15 15.59
CA HIS A 126 8.88 4.82 15.05
C HIS A 126 8.91 3.53 14.22
N ALA A 127 9.93 3.34 13.38
CA ALA A 127 10.10 2.12 12.58
C ALA A 127 10.31 0.86 13.42
N LEU A 128 10.82 0.99 14.66
CA LEU A 128 11.03 -0.12 15.59
C LEU A 128 9.91 -0.26 16.63
N SER A 129 8.92 0.61 16.60
CA SER A 129 7.81 0.58 17.57
C SER A 129 6.75 -0.44 17.17
N SER A 130 6.09 -1.01 18.18
CA SER A 130 4.92 -1.87 17.93
C SER A 130 3.81 -1.09 17.24
N PHE A 131 3.24 -1.67 16.19
CA PHE A 131 2.12 -1.09 15.45
C PHE A 131 0.80 -1.35 16.18
N THR A 132 0.43 -0.43 17.07
CA THR A 132 -0.77 -0.59 17.93
C THR A 132 -2.08 -0.37 17.18
N GLN A 133 -2.05 0.34 16.04
CA GLN A 133 -3.23 0.58 15.19
C GLN A 133 -3.74 -0.69 14.49
N VAL A 134 -2.99 -1.78 14.50
CA VAL A 134 -3.44 -3.09 14.01
C VAL A 134 -4.75 -3.56 14.67
N LYS A 135 -5.07 -3.07 15.87
CA LYS A 135 -6.32 -3.37 16.57
C LYS A 135 -7.59 -2.99 15.80
N ASP A 136 -7.48 -2.02 14.89
CA ASP A 136 -8.58 -1.51 14.08
C ASP A 136 -8.67 -2.18 12.69
N HIS A 137 -7.77 -3.14 12.41
CA HIS A 137 -7.68 -3.83 11.14
C HIS A 137 -8.91 -4.70 10.84
N ALA A 138 -9.45 -4.61 9.62
CA ALA A 138 -10.68 -5.26 9.20
C ALA A 138 -10.69 -6.79 9.40
N LEU A 139 -9.57 -7.46 9.20
CA LEU A 139 -9.45 -8.93 9.27
C LEU A 139 -8.84 -9.43 10.58
N LEU A 140 -8.46 -8.56 11.52
CA LEU A 140 -7.85 -9.00 12.78
C LEU A 140 -8.69 -10.02 13.56
N PRO A 141 -10.03 -9.88 13.64
CA PRO A 141 -10.86 -10.86 14.36
C PRO A 141 -10.79 -12.29 13.79
N LEU A 142 -10.36 -12.43 12.52
CA LEU A 142 -10.24 -13.72 11.82
C LEU A 142 -8.79 -14.24 11.79
N ALA A 143 -7.81 -13.47 12.25
CA ALA A 143 -6.38 -13.75 12.08
C ALA A 143 -5.82 -14.66 13.20
N GLY A 144 -6.24 -15.93 13.23
CA GLY A 144 -5.84 -16.88 14.27
C GLY A 144 -4.51 -17.61 14.01
N LYS A 145 -3.83 -17.37 12.86
CA LYS A 145 -2.61 -18.10 12.46
C LYS A 145 -1.38 -17.21 12.26
N LEU A 146 -1.29 -16.12 13.02
CA LEU A 146 -0.19 -15.14 12.86
C LEU A 146 1.20 -15.75 13.05
N ASP A 147 1.39 -16.65 14.03
CA ASP A 147 2.69 -17.29 14.28
C ASP A 147 3.13 -18.21 13.12
N GLU A 148 2.17 -18.93 12.49
CA GLU A 148 2.43 -19.76 11.32
C GLU A 148 2.86 -18.89 10.13
N VAL A 149 2.11 -17.80 9.90
CA VAL A 149 2.38 -16.84 8.82
C VAL A 149 3.72 -16.14 9.03
N ASP A 150 4.04 -15.70 10.25
CA ASP A 150 5.33 -15.08 10.56
C ASP A 150 6.51 -16.00 10.19
N ALA A 151 6.40 -17.28 10.55
CA ALA A 151 7.43 -18.25 10.22
C ALA A 151 7.59 -18.50 8.70
N GLU A 152 6.51 -18.40 7.94
CA GLU A 152 6.52 -18.53 6.48
C GLU A 152 7.06 -17.25 5.81
N PHE A 153 6.50 -16.09 6.15
CA PHE A 153 6.78 -14.82 5.45
C PHE A 153 8.19 -14.30 5.70
N ARG A 154 8.77 -14.54 6.88
CA ARG A 154 10.19 -14.23 7.13
C ARG A 154 11.16 -14.98 6.23
N LYS A 155 10.77 -16.13 5.68
CA LYS A 155 11.60 -16.89 4.72
C LYS A 155 11.49 -16.32 3.31
N LEU A 156 10.35 -15.75 2.97
CA LEU A 156 10.08 -15.16 1.65
C LEU A 156 10.63 -13.74 1.54
N LEU A 157 10.42 -12.91 2.56
CA LEU A 157 10.82 -11.52 2.58
C LEU A 157 12.24 -11.36 3.15
N THR A 158 13.23 -11.71 2.34
CA THR A 158 14.64 -11.56 2.70
C THR A 158 15.12 -10.11 2.56
N SER A 159 16.24 -9.77 3.21
CA SER A 159 16.88 -8.45 3.06
C SER A 159 17.24 -8.13 1.61
N GLU A 160 17.53 -9.17 0.80
CA GLU A 160 17.80 -9.02 -0.63
C GLU A 160 16.53 -8.61 -1.39
N LYS A 161 15.41 -9.29 -1.13
CA LYS A 161 14.11 -8.94 -1.72
C LYS A 161 13.67 -7.53 -1.34
N ILE A 162 13.89 -7.13 -0.10
CA ILE A 162 13.58 -5.76 0.34
C ILE A 162 14.42 -4.74 -0.43
N ARG A 163 15.72 -5.00 -0.66
CA ARG A 163 16.57 -4.11 -1.47
C ARG A 163 16.09 -4.04 -2.92
N GLU A 164 15.80 -5.19 -3.54
CA GLU A 164 15.24 -5.22 -4.90
C GLU A 164 13.98 -4.34 -5.02
N ILE A 165 13.10 -4.37 -4.03
CA ILE A 165 11.89 -3.53 -4.00
C ILE A 165 12.25 -2.04 -3.84
N VAL A 166 13.15 -1.72 -2.92
CA VAL A 166 13.58 -0.33 -2.68
C VAL A 166 14.26 0.26 -3.93
N ASP A 167 15.04 -0.56 -4.65
CA ASP A 167 15.72 -0.14 -5.90
C ASP A 167 14.74 0.17 -7.05
N LEU A 168 13.45 -0.19 -6.92
CA LEU A 168 12.40 0.20 -7.88
C LEU A 168 11.96 1.66 -7.73
N ILE A 169 12.29 2.31 -6.60
CA ILE A 169 11.85 3.69 -6.33
C ILE A 169 12.57 4.64 -7.29
N PRO A 170 11.84 5.41 -8.12
CA PRO A 170 12.46 6.36 -9.03
C PRO A 170 13.19 7.47 -8.28
N ASP A 171 14.40 7.83 -8.73
CA ASP A 171 15.19 8.93 -8.14
C ASP A 171 14.39 10.22 -8.05
N SER A 172 13.57 10.52 -9.07
CA SER A 172 12.72 11.71 -9.11
C SER A 172 11.68 11.81 -7.98
N TRP A 173 11.37 10.69 -7.30
CA TRP A 173 10.44 10.69 -6.16
C TRP A 173 11.13 10.97 -4.82
N ILE A 174 12.45 10.81 -4.78
CA ILE A 174 13.28 11.05 -3.58
C ILE A 174 14.12 12.32 -3.69
N GLU A 175 14.19 12.95 -4.88
CA GLU A 175 14.80 14.25 -5.04
C GLU A 175 13.95 15.34 -4.36
N TRP A 176 14.58 16.02 -3.41
CA TRP A 176 13.94 17.14 -2.72
C TRP A 176 14.03 18.41 -3.58
N ARG A 177 12.90 18.91 -4.02
CA ARG A 177 12.85 20.13 -4.85
C ARG A 177 12.75 21.40 -4.05
N ASP A 178 12.29 21.35 -2.81
CA ASP A 178 12.19 22.53 -1.92
C ASP A 178 13.21 22.47 -0.79
N LYS A 179 14.05 23.51 -0.71
CA LYS A 179 15.11 23.62 0.26
C LYS A 179 14.64 23.93 1.68
N ASP A 180 13.35 24.18 1.89
CA ASP A 180 12.77 24.64 3.15
C ASP A 180 12.08 23.52 3.97
N GLU A 181 11.89 22.34 3.41
CA GLU A 181 11.41 21.18 4.14
C GLU A 181 12.57 20.17 4.34
N THR A 182 13.09 20.12 5.55
CA THR A 182 13.99 19.04 5.95
C THR A 182 13.26 17.70 5.98
N PRO A 183 13.89 16.60 5.53
CA PRO A 183 13.32 15.27 5.60
C PRO A 183 12.98 14.84 7.02
#